data_2fb24d6bc0185e4c06625cebf4e2ee75
#
_entry.id   2fb24d6bc0185e4c06625cebf4e2ee75
#
_cell.length_a   1.000
_cell.length_b   1.000
_cell.length_c   1.000
_cell.angle_alpha   90.00
_cell.angle_beta   90.00
_cell.angle_gamma   90.00
#
_symmetry.space_group_name_H-M   'P 1'
#
loop_
_entity.id
_entity.type
_entity.pdbx_description
1 polymer ?
#
loop_
_entity_poly.entity_id
_entity_poly.type
_entity_poly.pdbx_seq_one_letter_code
_entity_poly.pdbx_strand_id
1 'polypeptide(L)'
;MGKMTEEDRLMRRINQRFMKGVMNYKLIEEGDRILVGLSGGKDSLALLELLARRSRIYKPKFSVVAAHVVMKNIAYESDQTYLREYAESLGVPYVCYETEFDPSTDTRKSPCFLCSWNRRKALFTVAKKQGCNKIALGHHMDDILETLLMNMTFQGAFSTMPPRLVMRKFDMTIIRPMCLVHEADLKEMAALRDFRKQVKNCPYEKDSHRSDMKEVLARLEAMNPEARYSLWGSMNNIQHDMLPVEEDDSLK
;
A
#
# COMPACT_ATOMS: atom_id res chain seq x y z
N MET A 1 12.71 5.00 -35.61
CA MET A 1 12.32 4.67 -34.24
C MET A 1 12.85 5.75 -33.32
N GLY A 2 11.98 6.57 -32.72
CA GLY A 2 12.38 7.62 -31.80
C GLY A 2 13.10 7.04 -30.58
N LYS A 3 14.10 7.75 -30.07
CA LYS A 3 14.76 7.35 -28.80
C LYS A 3 13.73 7.41 -27.68
N MET A 4 13.60 6.32 -26.92
CA MET A 4 12.74 6.22 -25.74
C MET A 4 13.21 7.24 -24.69
N THR A 5 12.31 8.09 -24.20
CA THR A 5 12.61 9.12 -23.19
C THR A 5 12.93 8.49 -21.83
N GLU A 6 13.49 9.27 -20.90
CA GLU A 6 13.70 8.80 -19.52
C GLU A 6 12.36 8.51 -18.83
N GLU A 7 11.35 9.33 -19.07
CA GLU A 7 9.99 9.09 -18.60
C GLU A 7 9.45 7.75 -19.11
N ASP A 8 9.59 7.44 -20.41
CA ASP A 8 9.13 6.18 -20.97
C ASP A 8 9.82 4.97 -20.32
N ARG A 9 11.12 5.10 -20.03
CA ARG A 9 11.89 4.03 -19.36
C ARG A 9 11.40 3.81 -17.93
N LEU A 10 11.20 4.90 -17.18
CA LEU A 10 10.68 4.86 -15.82
C LEU A 10 9.29 4.22 -15.79
N MET A 11 8.36 4.73 -16.60
CA MET A 11 6.99 4.21 -16.65
C MET A 11 6.94 2.76 -17.09
N ARG A 12 7.80 2.35 -18.03
CA ARG A 12 7.94 0.95 -18.43
C ARG A 12 8.40 0.07 -17.25
N ARG A 13 9.42 0.50 -16.50
CA ARG A 13 9.96 -0.20 -15.34
C ARG A 13 8.91 -0.35 -14.23
N ILE A 14 8.20 0.72 -13.91
CA ILE A 14 7.09 0.72 -12.93
C ILE A 14 6.00 -0.24 -13.39
N ASN A 15 5.53 -0.12 -14.64
CA ASN A 15 4.47 -0.97 -15.18
C ASN A 15 4.85 -2.45 -15.20
N GLN A 16 6.09 -2.79 -15.54
CA GLN A 16 6.56 -4.18 -15.51
C GLN A 16 6.49 -4.77 -14.09
N ARG A 17 6.96 -4.05 -13.08
CA ARG A 17 6.91 -4.48 -11.68
C ARG A 17 5.48 -4.54 -11.15
N PHE A 18 4.67 -3.53 -11.45
CA PHE A 18 3.25 -3.49 -11.12
C PHE A 18 2.52 -4.71 -11.70
N MET A 19 2.65 -4.96 -13.01
CA MET A 19 2.03 -6.10 -13.67
C MET A 19 2.53 -7.44 -13.13
N LYS A 20 3.83 -7.56 -12.83
CA LYS A 20 4.39 -8.77 -12.20
C LYS A 20 3.72 -9.03 -10.84
N GLY A 21 3.53 -7.99 -10.02
CA GLY A 21 2.82 -8.11 -8.74
C GLY A 21 1.36 -8.53 -8.93
N VAL A 22 0.65 -7.86 -9.84
CA VAL A 22 -0.76 -8.19 -10.14
C VAL A 22 -0.93 -9.65 -10.59
N MET A 23 -0.06 -10.13 -11.47
CA MET A 23 -0.14 -11.49 -12.02
C MET A 23 0.29 -12.56 -11.02
N ASN A 24 1.45 -12.37 -10.38
CA ASN A 24 2.00 -13.37 -9.44
C ASN A 24 1.07 -13.65 -8.26
N TYR A 25 0.36 -12.62 -7.78
CA TYR A 25 -0.51 -12.72 -6.61
C TYR A 25 -2.01 -12.74 -6.96
N LYS A 26 -2.36 -12.80 -8.25
CA LYS A 26 -3.75 -12.82 -8.74
C LYS A 26 -4.59 -11.72 -8.09
N LEU A 27 -4.09 -10.47 -8.16
CA LEU A 27 -4.69 -9.36 -7.44
C LEU A 27 -5.95 -8.80 -8.10
N ILE A 28 -6.05 -8.91 -9.43
CA ILE A 28 -7.15 -8.37 -10.23
C ILE A 28 -7.76 -9.48 -11.07
N GLU A 29 -9.09 -9.60 -11.00
CA GLU A 29 -9.87 -10.61 -11.70
C GLU A 29 -10.95 -9.94 -12.56
N GLU A 30 -11.53 -10.69 -13.48
CA GLU A 30 -12.63 -10.22 -14.31
C GLU A 30 -13.84 -9.82 -13.47
N GLY A 31 -14.42 -8.66 -13.74
CA GLY A 31 -15.58 -8.15 -13.02
C GLY A 31 -15.27 -7.45 -11.70
N ASP A 32 -14.00 -7.35 -11.28
CA ASP A 32 -13.65 -6.66 -10.03
C ASP A 32 -14.09 -5.19 -10.05
N ARG A 33 -14.53 -4.71 -8.89
CA ARG A 33 -14.71 -3.30 -8.60
C ARG A 33 -13.80 -2.92 -7.42
N ILE A 34 -12.78 -2.12 -7.71
CA ILE A 34 -11.66 -1.87 -6.79
C ILE A 34 -11.75 -0.46 -6.22
N LEU A 35 -11.81 -0.35 -4.88
CA LEU A 35 -11.67 0.93 -4.20
C LEU A 35 -10.19 1.23 -3.96
N VAL A 36 -9.70 2.37 -4.44
CA VAL A 36 -8.37 2.88 -4.11
C VAL A 36 -8.43 3.79 -2.90
N GLY A 37 -7.71 3.47 -1.84
CA GLY A 37 -7.53 4.35 -0.69
C GLY A 37 -6.60 5.51 -1.06
N LEU A 38 -7.19 6.67 -1.38
CA LEU A 38 -6.47 7.86 -1.84
C LEU A 38 -6.11 8.75 -0.65
N SER A 39 -4.90 8.57 -0.09
CA SER A 39 -4.44 9.37 1.05
C SER A 39 -3.89 10.75 0.68
N GLY A 40 -3.66 11.01 -0.62
CA GLY A 40 -2.99 12.19 -1.13
C GLY A 40 -1.45 12.11 -1.10
N GLY A 41 -0.88 11.06 -0.55
CA GLY A 41 0.56 10.78 -0.68
C GLY A 41 0.91 10.24 -2.06
N LYS A 42 2.17 10.44 -2.49
CA LYS A 42 2.71 10.05 -3.79
C LYS A 42 2.33 8.61 -4.20
N ASP A 43 2.37 7.68 -3.24
CA ASP A 43 2.14 6.26 -3.50
C ASP A 43 0.68 5.98 -3.82
N SER A 44 -0.25 6.66 -3.14
CA SER A 44 -1.68 6.52 -3.42
C SER A 44 -2.09 7.16 -4.74
N LEU A 45 -1.45 8.28 -5.13
CA LEU A 45 -1.65 8.93 -6.43
C LEU A 45 -1.10 8.05 -7.56
N ALA A 46 0.12 7.54 -7.40
CA ALA A 46 0.72 6.60 -8.36
C ALA A 46 -0.13 5.33 -8.53
N LEU A 47 -0.61 4.73 -7.42
CA LEU A 47 -1.49 3.57 -7.47
C LEU A 47 -2.75 3.86 -8.26
N LEU A 48 -3.38 5.02 -8.04
CA LEU A 48 -4.59 5.42 -8.76
C LEU A 48 -4.34 5.52 -10.26
N GLU A 49 -3.24 6.18 -10.67
CA GLU A 49 -2.86 6.29 -12.09
C GLU A 49 -2.62 4.92 -12.73
N LEU A 50 -1.86 4.04 -12.05
CA LEU A 50 -1.55 2.71 -12.57
C LEU A 50 -2.81 1.85 -12.74
N LEU A 51 -3.70 1.86 -11.76
CA LEU A 51 -4.97 1.10 -11.83
C LEU A 51 -5.93 1.71 -12.86
N ALA A 52 -6.04 3.04 -12.94
CA ALA A 52 -6.87 3.71 -13.95
C ALA A 52 -6.40 3.40 -15.38
N ARG A 53 -5.07 3.43 -15.63
CA ARG A 53 -4.51 3.03 -16.93
C ARG A 53 -4.76 1.56 -17.24
N ARG A 54 -4.59 0.69 -16.23
CA ARG A 54 -4.77 -0.76 -16.40
C ARG A 54 -6.23 -1.13 -16.64
N SER A 55 -7.20 -0.44 -16.03
CA SER A 55 -8.63 -0.70 -16.21
C SER A 55 -9.14 -0.42 -17.63
N ARG A 56 -8.39 0.36 -18.42
CA ARG A 56 -8.71 0.64 -19.84
C ARG A 56 -8.32 -0.52 -20.78
N ILE A 57 -7.56 -1.49 -20.29
CA ILE A 57 -7.16 -2.66 -21.07
C ILE A 57 -8.26 -3.72 -20.94
N TYR A 58 -8.62 -4.35 -22.06
CA TYR A 58 -9.82 -5.19 -22.18
C TYR A 58 -9.86 -6.40 -21.24
N LYS A 59 -8.73 -7.03 -20.90
CA LYS A 59 -8.69 -8.23 -20.04
C LYS A 59 -7.61 -8.14 -18.97
N PRO A 60 -7.94 -8.45 -17.71
CA PRO A 60 -9.30 -8.57 -17.14
C PRO A 60 -10.01 -7.21 -17.17
N LYS A 61 -11.32 -7.20 -17.40
CA LYS A 61 -12.15 -6.01 -17.31
C LYS A 61 -12.53 -5.77 -15.84
N PHE A 62 -12.22 -4.61 -15.34
CA PHE A 62 -12.54 -4.20 -13.94
C PHE A 62 -12.78 -2.68 -13.88
N SER A 63 -13.34 -2.22 -12.77
CA SER A 63 -13.59 -0.81 -12.53
C SER A 63 -12.89 -0.31 -11.27
N VAL A 64 -12.62 0.99 -11.22
CA VAL A 64 -11.89 1.65 -10.13
C VAL A 64 -12.72 2.79 -9.56
N VAL A 65 -12.69 2.95 -8.24
CA VAL A 65 -13.26 4.09 -7.51
C VAL A 65 -12.18 4.62 -6.56
N ALA A 66 -11.97 5.93 -6.52
CA ALA A 66 -11.05 6.57 -5.59
C ALA A 66 -11.81 7.02 -4.33
N ALA A 67 -11.28 6.71 -3.15
CA ALA A 67 -11.88 7.14 -1.88
C ALA A 67 -10.86 7.85 -0.99
N HIS A 68 -11.16 9.07 -0.58
CA HIS A 68 -10.43 9.83 0.42
C HIS A 68 -11.19 9.83 1.75
N VAL A 69 -10.50 9.50 2.85
CA VAL A 69 -11.06 9.50 4.19
C VAL A 69 -10.50 10.67 4.99
N VAL A 70 -11.38 11.58 5.38
CA VAL A 70 -11.07 12.72 6.24
C VAL A 70 -11.38 12.37 7.70
N MET A 71 -10.40 12.58 8.57
CA MET A 71 -10.57 12.45 10.03
C MET A 71 -10.86 13.83 10.61
N LYS A 72 -12.11 14.11 11.01
CA LYS A 72 -12.54 15.45 11.46
C LYS A 72 -11.80 15.96 12.70
N ASN A 73 -11.44 15.07 13.57
CA ASN A 73 -10.77 15.41 14.85
C ASN A 73 -9.23 15.39 14.77
N ILE A 74 -8.66 15.35 13.58
CA ILE A 74 -7.24 15.53 13.35
C ILE A 74 -7.04 16.71 12.41
N ALA A 75 -6.19 17.65 12.82
CA ALA A 75 -5.79 18.78 11.98
C ALA A 75 -4.90 18.28 10.81
N TYR A 76 -5.55 17.75 9.79
CA TYR A 76 -4.95 17.26 8.58
C TYR A 76 -5.57 17.99 7.40
N GLU A 77 -4.80 18.87 6.79
CA GLU A 77 -5.24 19.60 5.60
C GLU A 77 -4.92 18.77 4.36
N SER A 78 -5.95 18.12 3.81
CA SER A 78 -5.85 17.55 2.48
C SER A 78 -6.49 18.48 1.46
N ASP A 79 -5.80 18.75 0.37
CA ASP A 79 -6.37 19.45 -0.78
C ASP A 79 -7.36 18.51 -1.51
N GLN A 80 -8.61 18.49 -1.00
CA GLN A 80 -9.65 17.61 -1.54
C GLN A 80 -10.02 17.97 -2.98
N THR A 81 -9.90 19.25 -3.35
CA THR A 81 -10.14 19.73 -4.72
C THR A 81 -9.12 19.10 -5.66
N TYR A 82 -7.83 19.19 -5.32
CA TYR A 82 -6.78 18.53 -6.10
C TYR A 82 -6.97 17.01 -6.23
N LEU A 83 -7.32 16.33 -5.13
CA LEU A 83 -7.53 14.88 -5.16
C LEU A 83 -8.70 14.48 -6.05
N ARG A 84 -9.77 15.27 -6.04
CA ARG A 84 -10.94 15.07 -6.91
C ARG A 84 -10.57 15.29 -8.36
N GLU A 85 -9.99 16.45 -8.69
CA GLU A 85 -9.58 16.80 -10.04
C GLU A 85 -8.61 15.77 -10.63
N TYR A 86 -7.66 15.30 -9.81
CA TYR A 86 -6.73 14.26 -10.21
C TYR A 86 -7.44 12.93 -10.54
N ALA A 87 -8.36 12.48 -9.70
CA ALA A 87 -9.13 11.26 -9.96
C ALA A 87 -10.00 11.40 -11.23
N GLU A 88 -10.69 12.54 -11.37
CA GLU A 88 -11.55 12.84 -12.53
C GLU A 88 -10.75 12.93 -13.83
N SER A 89 -9.53 13.51 -13.81
CA SER A 89 -8.63 13.56 -14.96
C SER A 89 -8.21 12.16 -15.46
N LEU A 90 -8.20 11.18 -14.53
CA LEU A 90 -7.97 9.77 -14.85
C LEU A 90 -9.24 9.02 -15.25
N GLY A 91 -10.41 9.69 -15.26
CA GLY A 91 -11.70 9.07 -15.52
C GLY A 91 -12.17 8.15 -14.39
N VAL A 92 -11.73 8.38 -13.17
CA VAL A 92 -12.07 7.58 -11.98
C VAL A 92 -13.03 8.34 -11.08
N PRO A 93 -14.20 7.75 -10.72
CA PRO A 93 -15.10 8.34 -9.73
C PRO A 93 -14.41 8.57 -8.40
N TYR A 94 -14.65 9.75 -7.79
CA TYR A 94 -14.08 10.14 -6.52
C TYR A 94 -15.14 10.21 -5.43
N VAL A 95 -14.84 9.69 -4.26
CA VAL A 95 -15.68 9.74 -3.05
C VAL A 95 -14.85 10.30 -1.89
N CYS A 96 -15.34 11.36 -1.26
CA CYS A 96 -14.84 11.83 0.02
C CYS A 96 -15.73 11.31 1.15
N TYR A 97 -15.13 10.73 2.19
CA TYR A 97 -15.84 10.21 3.34
C TYR A 97 -15.25 10.78 4.62
N GLU A 98 -16.09 11.42 5.40
CA GLU A 98 -15.71 11.99 6.68
C GLU A 98 -16.00 11.02 7.81
N THR A 99 -15.08 10.92 8.75
CA THR A 99 -15.22 10.13 9.98
C THR A 99 -14.45 10.79 11.11
N GLU A 100 -14.68 10.32 12.32
CA GLU A 100 -13.96 10.75 13.51
C GLU A 100 -13.67 9.54 14.40
N PHE A 101 -12.76 9.67 15.34
CA PHE A 101 -12.53 8.67 16.37
C PHE A 101 -12.36 9.36 17.71
N ASP A 102 -12.78 8.69 18.76
CA ASP A 102 -12.58 9.12 20.13
C ASP A 102 -11.34 8.43 20.69
N PRO A 103 -10.26 9.21 21.01
CA PRO A 103 -9.04 8.65 21.60
C PRO A 103 -9.26 8.02 22.98
N SER A 104 -10.35 8.39 23.67
CA SER A 104 -10.67 7.86 25.02
C SER A 104 -11.28 6.46 24.99
N THR A 105 -11.76 6.00 23.86
CA THR A 105 -12.46 4.69 23.75
C THR A 105 -11.59 3.48 24.06
N ASP A 106 -10.28 3.56 23.83
CA ASP A 106 -9.32 2.54 24.24
C ASP A 106 -7.96 3.17 24.58
N THR A 107 -7.79 3.52 25.84
CA THR A 107 -6.56 4.14 26.38
C THR A 107 -5.33 3.21 26.34
N ARG A 108 -5.51 1.91 26.07
CA ARG A 108 -4.42 0.94 25.90
C ARG A 108 -3.77 1.03 24.51
N LYS A 109 -4.40 1.75 23.58
CA LYS A 109 -3.93 1.92 22.19
C LYS A 109 -3.48 3.34 21.94
N SER A 110 -2.41 3.50 21.18
CA SER A 110 -1.96 4.83 20.78
C SER A 110 -2.98 5.53 19.89
N PRO A 111 -3.09 6.87 19.93
CA PRO A 111 -3.96 7.63 19.04
C PRO A 111 -3.70 7.34 17.55
N CYS A 112 -2.44 7.11 17.15
CA CYS A 112 -2.07 6.70 15.79
C CYS A 112 -2.70 5.36 15.39
N PHE A 113 -2.71 4.39 16.33
CA PHE A 113 -3.35 3.10 16.08
C PHE A 113 -4.86 3.28 15.85
N LEU A 114 -5.53 4.03 16.74
CA LEU A 114 -6.98 4.28 16.64
C LEU A 114 -7.34 5.04 15.37
N CYS A 115 -6.57 6.04 15.00
CA CYS A 115 -6.72 6.77 13.75
C CYS A 115 -6.61 5.83 12.53
N SER A 116 -5.56 5.04 12.49
CA SER A 116 -5.32 4.09 11.38
C SER A 116 -6.42 3.03 11.30
N TRP A 117 -6.88 2.54 12.44
CA TRP A 117 -7.99 1.60 12.54
C TRP A 117 -9.30 2.20 12.00
N ASN A 118 -9.66 3.41 12.44
CA ASN A 118 -10.89 4.08 12.01
C ASN A 118 -10.85 4.46 10.52
N ARG A 119 -9.70 4.94 10.00
CA ARG A 119 -9.52 5.16 8.56
C ARG A 119 -9.75 3.87 7.77
N ARG A 120 -9.20 2.76 8.23
CA ARG A 120 -9.39 1.45 7.58
C ARG A 120 -10.86 1.02 7.61
N LYS A 121 -11.52 1.14 8.77
CA LYS A 121 -12.96 0.87 8.91
C LYS A 121 -13.81 1.72 7.97
N ALA A 122 -13.46 3.00 7.82
CA ALA A 122 -14.12 3.91 6.89
C ALA A 122 -13.97 3.44 5.44
N LEU A 123 -12.77 3.01 5.02
CA LEU A 123 -12.54 2.46 3.68
C LEU A 123 -13.41 1.23 3.41
N PHE A 124 -13.57 0.32 4.37
CA PHE A 124 -14.48 -0.83 4.23
C PHE A 124 -15.93 -0.39 4.07
N THR A 125 -16.37 0.60 4.85
CA THR A 125 -17.72 1.16 4.76
C THR A 125 -17.97 1.77 3.38
N VAL A 126 -17.03 2.56 2.87
CA VAL A 126 -17.14 3.17 1.53
C VAL A 126 -17.11 2.11 0.45
N ALA A 127 -16.20 1.13 0.54
CA ALA A 127 -16.10 0.04 -0.43
C ALA A 127 -17.43 -0.71 -0.55
N LYS A 128 -18.04 -1.04 0.57
CA LYS A 128 -19.36 -1.71 0.59
C LYS A 128 -20.46 -0.84 -0.03
N LYS A 129 -20.51 0.47 0.32
CA LYS A 129 -21.48 1.42 -0.27
C LYS A 129 -21.30 1.58 -1.78
N GLN A 130 -20.07 1.50 -2.26
CA GLN A 130 -19.75 1.62 -3.68
C GLN A 130 -19.83 0.28 -4.45
N GLY A 131 -20.22 -0.81 -3.80
CA GLY A 131 -20.28 -2.14 -4.42
C GLY A 131 -18.90 -2.69 -4.82
N CYS A 132 -17.84 -2.25 -4.14
CA CYS A 132 -16.48 -2.75 -4.39
C CYS A 132 -16.25 -4.06 -3.65
N ASN A 133 -15.58 -5.01 -4.28
CA ASN A 133 -15.16 -6.29 -3.69
C ASN A 133 -13.69 -6.29 -3.27
N LYS A 134 -12.91 -5.29 -3.71
CA LYS A 134 -11.49 -5.15 -3.37
C LYS A 134 -11.15 -3.72 -2.93
N ILE A 135 -10.18 -3.61 -2.00
CA ILE A 135 -9.58 -2.33 -1.59
C ILE A 135 -8.10 -2.39 -1.95
N ALA A 136 -7.64 -1.46 -2.79
CA ALA A 136 -6.25 -1.31 -3.16
C ALA A 136 -5.57 -0.25 -2.29
N LEU A 137 -4.40 -0.60 -1.72
CA LEU A 137 -3.57 0.26 -0.90
C LEU A 137 -2.21 0.49 -1.55
N GLY A 138 -1.69 1.71 -1.42
CA GLY A 138 -0.47 2.18 -2.07
C GLY A 138 0.85 1.69 -1.44
N HIS A 139 0.85 0.54 -0.78
CA HIS A 139 2.08 -0.03 -0.24
C HIS A 139 2.96 -0.61 -1.35
N HIS A 140 4.24 -0.27 -1.31
CA HIS A 140 5.26 -0.72 -2.25
C HIS A 140 6.22 -1.74 -1.62
N MET A 141 7.20 -2.23 -2.39
CA MET A 141 8.13 -3.27 -1.95
C MET A 141 8.87 -2.88 -0.66
N ASP A 142 9.34 -1.64 -0.58
CA ASP A 142 10.08 -1.14 0.58
C ASP A 142 9.23 -1.17 1.86
N ASP A 143 7.96 -0.72 1.79
CA ASP A 143 7.03 -0.79 2.93
C ASP A 143 6.86 -2.22 3.47
N ILE A 144 6.80 -3.19 2.57
CA ILE A 144 6.60 -4.60 2.91
C ILE A 144 7.86 -5.17 3.57
N LEU A 145 9.05 -4.83 3.05
CA LEU A 145 10.33 -5.26 3.63
C LEU A 145 10.63 -4.55 4.95
N GLU A 146 10.38 -3.25 5.06
CA GLU A 146 10.47 -2.50 6.32
C GLU A 146 9.54 -3.11 7.39
N THR A 147 8.32 -3.49 7.01
CA THR A 147 7.38 -4.15 7.92
C THR A 147 7.85 -5.56 8.32
N LEU A 148 8.47 -6.31 7.40
CA LEU A 148 9.09 -7.60 7.73
C LEU A 148 10.15 -7.41 8.80
N LEU A 149 11.10 -6.49 8.58
CA LEU A 149 12.18 -6.20 9.53
C LEU A 149 11.64 -5.73 10.88
N MET A 150 10.63 -4.85 10.89
CA MET A 150 9.95 -4.42 12.12
C MET A 150 9.33 -5.58 12.89
N ASN A 151 8.60 -6.47 12.20
CA ASN A 151 7.95 -7.59 12.86
C ASN A 151 8.96 -8.58 13.42
N MET A 152 10.03 -8.85 12.70
CA MET A 152 11.11 -9.73 13.17
C MET A 152 11.82 -9.16 14.40
N THR A 153 12.14 -7.86 14.40
CA THR A 153 12.96 -7.23 15.45
C THR A 153 12.17 -6.84 16.70
N PHE A 154 10.89 -6.42 16.54
CA PHE A 154 10.10 -5.90 17.66
C PHE A 154 8.97 -6.83 18.12
N GLN A 155 8.58 -7.80 17.28
CA GLN A 155 7.47 -8.71 17.59
C GLN A 155 7.89 -10.18 17.62
N GLY A 156 9.15 -10.50 17.24
CA GLY A 156 9.60 -11.89 17.11
C GLY A 156 8.80 -12.69 16.07
N ALA A 157 8.20 -12.00 15.09
CA ALA A 157 7.30 -12.63 14.12
C ALA A 157 7.84 -12.51 12.70
N PHE A 158 8.02 -13.64 12.02
CA PHE A 158 8.36 -13.67 10.60
C PHE A 158 7.10 -13.43 9.77
N SER A 159 6.68 -12.18 9.66
CA SER A 159 5.45 -11.77 8.99
C SER A 159 5.55 -10.36 8.42
N THR A 160 4.71 -10.07 7.41
CA THR A 160 4.64 -8.73 6.80
C THR A 160 3.23 -8.48 6.24
N MET A 161 3.10 -7.44 5.43
CA MET A 161 1.86 -7.11 4.72
C MET A 161 1.75 -7.95 3.43
N PRO A 162 0.86 -8.96 3.35
CA PRO A 162 0.75 -9.78 2.14
C PRO A 162 0.21 -8.95 0.97
N PRO A 163 0.63 -9.23 -0.28
CA PRO A 163 0.08 -8.57 -1.46
C PRO A 163 -1.42 -8.74 -1.63
N ARG A 164 -1.98 -9.89 -1.21
CA ARG A 164 -3.41 -10.20 -1.20
C ARG A 164 -3.82 -10.69 0.17
N LEU A 165 -4.80 -10.03 0.78
CA LEU A 165 -5.34 -10.38 2.09
C LEU A 165 -6.86 -10.49 2.02
N VAL A 166 -7.37 -11.71 2.13
CA VAL A 166 -8.82 -11.97 2.16
C VAL A 166 -9.37 -11.73 3.57
N MET A 167 -10.24 -10.77 3.69
CA MET A 167 -10.89 -10.36 4.94
C MET A 167 -12.26 -11.03 5.05
N ARG A 168 -12.30 -12.31 5.38
CA ARG A 168 -13.55 -13.12 5.42
C ARG A 168 -14.68 -12.47 6.23
N LYS A 169 -14.35 -11.82 7.35
CA LYS A 169 -15.32 -11.14 8.23
C LYS A 169 -16.04 -9.96 7.54
N PHE A 170 -15.42 -9.36 6.52
CA PHE A 170 -15.93 -8.17 5.84
C PHE A 170 -16.37 -8.45 4.39
N ASP A 171 -16.23 -9.69 3.93
CA ASP A 171 -16.42 -10.08 2.53
C ASP A 171 -15.68 -9.13 1.57
N MET A 172 -14.41 -8.90 1.85
CA MET A 172 -13.57 -7.92 1.16
C MET A 172 -12.16 -8.44 1.02
N THR A 173 -11.49 -8.13 -0.08
CA THR A 173 -10.06 -8.42 -0.26
C THR A 173 -9.25 -7.13 -0.29
N ILE A 174 -8.23 -7.04 0.56
CA ILE A 174 -7.22 -5.98 0.46
C ILE A 174 -6.14 -6.43 -0.52
N ILE A 175 -5.79 -5.56 -1.47
CA ILE A 175 -4.72 -5.81 -2.44
C ILE A 175 -3.65 -4.71 -2.40
N ARG A 176 -2.40 -5.08 -2.72
CA ARG A 176 -1.25 -4.16 -2.81
C ARG A 176 -0.56 -4.34 -4.16
N PRO A 177 -1.12 -3.76 -5.22
CA PRO A 177 -0.64 -4.00 -6.58
C PRO A 177 0.79 -3.53 -6.84
N MET A 178 1.28 -2.56 -6.05
CA MET A 178 2.65 -2.05 -6.14
C MET A 178 3.66 -2.82 -5.28
N CYS A 179 3.32 -4.00 -4.78
CA CYS A 179 4.17 -4.79 -3.87
C CYS A 179 5.58 -5.11 -4.40
N LEU A 180 5.81 -5.05 -5.70
CA LEU A 180 7.10 -5.25 -6.35
C LEU A 180 7.70 -3.96 -6.93
N VAL A 181 7.02 -2.82 -6.79
CA VAL A 181 7.52 -1.51 -7.22
C VAL A 181 8.41 -0.93 -6.13
N HIS A 182 9.53 -0.32 -6.50
CA HIS A 182 10.46 0.31 -5.55
C HIS A 182 10.03 1.74 -5.21
N GLU A 183 10.27 2.19 -3.98
CA GLU A 183 10.00 3.55 -3.56
C GLU A 183 10.73 4.60 -4.41
N ALA A 184 11.96 4.29 -4.82
CA ALA A 184 12.77 5.18 -5.66
C ALA A 184 12.06 5.51 -6.98
N ASP A 185 11.50 4.50 -7.66
CA ASP A 185 10.73 4.69 -8.90
C ASP A 185 9.48 5.54 -8.68
N LEU A 186 8.80 5.37 -7.54
CA LEU A 186 7.60 6.16 -7.19
C LEU A 186 7.95 7.60 -6.84
N LYS A 187 9.12 7.87 -6.26
CA LYS A 187 9.63 9.23 -6.04
C LYS A 187 9.93 9.94 -7.35
N GLU A 188 10.59 9.24 -8.27
CA GLU A 188 10.89 9.77 -9.60
C GLU A 188 9.59 10.04 -10.39
N MET A 189 8.62 9.12 -10.36
CA MET A 189 7.29 9.32 -10.95
C MET A 189 6.56 10.52 -10.34
N ALA A 190 6.63 10.67 -9.01
CA ALA A 190 5.97 11.79 -8.32
C ALA A 190 6.57 13.15 -8.73
N ALA A 191 7.88 13.22 -8.94
CA ALA A 191 8.54 14.42 -9.45
C ALA A 191 8.13 14.72 -10.89
N LEU A 192 8.09 13.71 -11.77
CA LEU A 192 7.68 13.87 -13.18
C LEU A 192 6.19 14.24 -13.35
N ARG A 193 5.33 13.82 -12.42
CA ARG A 193 3.90 14.14 -12.42
C ARG A 193 3.56 15.39 -11.62
N ASP A 194 4.55 16.03 -11.01
CA ASP A 194 4.36 17.19 -10.12
C ASP A 194 3.27 16.93 -9.06
N PHE A 195 3.35 15.78 -8.40
CA PHE A 195 2.38 15.41 -7.36
C PHE A 195 2.48 16.37 -6.19
N ARG A 196 1.38 17.09 -5.90
CA ARG A 196 1.31 18.01 -4.78
C ARG A 196 1.43 17.28 -3.45
N LYS A 197 2.39 17.70 -2.64
CA LYS A 197 2.52 17.17 -1.27
C LYS A 197 1.34 17.64 -0.43
N GLN A 198 0.67 16.69 0.22
CA GLN A 198 -0.31 17.01 1.25
C GLN A 198 0.41 17.38 2.54
N VAL A 199 -0.03 18.45 3.20
CA VAL A 199 0.54 18.88 4.48
C VAL A 199 -0.06 18.01 5.58
N LYS A 200 0.75 17.16 6.18
CA LYS A 200 0.35 16.33 7.32
C LYS A 200 0.75 17.04 8.61
N ASN A 201 -0.19 17.73 9.23
CA ASN A 201 -0.01 18.30 10.56
C ASN A 201 -0.52 17.32 11.63
N CYS A 202 -0.14 16.05 11.54
CA CYS A 202 -0.56 15.06 12.52
C CYS A 202 0.27 15.20 13.82
N PRO A 203 -0.34 15.58 14.96
CA PRO A 203 0.41 15.74 16.20
C PRO A 203 0.92 14.42 16.78
N TYR A 204 0.46 13.30 16.23
CA TYR A 204 0.78 11.94 16.70
C TYR A 204 1.79 11.21 15.82
N GLU A 205 2.35 11.86 14.78
CA GLU A 205 3.28 11.20 13.83
C GLU A 205 4.70 11.03 14.39
N LYS A 206 4.89 11.20 15.70
CA LYS A 206 6.17 11.02 16.38
C LYS A 206 6.47 9.54 16.60
N ASP A 207 7.69 9.15 16.23
CA ASP A 207 8.36 7.88 16.56
C ASP A 207 7.73 6.60 15.98
N SER A 208 7.80 6.45 14.66
CA SER A 208 7.71 5.11 14.09
C SER A 208 9.12 4.62 13.78
N HIS A 209 9.50 3.43 14.30
CA HIS A 209 10.76 2.74 13.94
C HIS A 209 10.85 2.39 12.44
N ARG A 210 9.93 2.90 11.62
CA ARG A 210 9.96 2.68 10.18
C ARG A 210 11.14 3.39 9.52
N SER A 211 11.50 4.59 9.99
CA SER A 211 12.69 5.31 9.53
C SER A 211 13.95 4.50 9.79
N ASP A 212 14.04 3.87 10.98
CA ASP A 212 15.19 3.06 11.39
C ASP A 212 15.31 1.82 10.48
N MET A 213 14.17 1.16 10.20
CA MET A 213 14.14 -0.02 9.30
C MET A 213 14.49 0.34 7.86
N LYS A 214 14.16 1.55 7.43
CA LYS A 214 14.57 2.07 6.12
C LYS A 214 16.10 2.22 6.03
N GLU A 215 16.74 2.71 7.08
CA GLU A 215 18.19 2.80 7.16
C GLU A 215 18.85 1.38 7.20
N VAL A 216 18.27 0.46 7.97
CA VAL A 216 18.73 -0.94 7.99
C VAL A 216 18.64 -1.56 6.59
N LEU A 217 17.52 -1.37 5.90
CA LEU A 217 17.35 -1.89 4.54
C LEU A 217 18.38 -1.29 3.57
N ALA A 218 18.67 0.01 3.67
CA ALA A 218 19.68 0.67 2.88
C ALA A 218 21.10 0.14 3.16
N ARG A 219 21.43 -0.16 4.42
CA ARG A 219 22.71 -0.80 4.81
C ARG A 219 22.84 -2.21 4.25
N LEU A 220 21.78 -3.01 4.32
CA LEU A 220 21.76 -4.35 3.72
C LEU A 220 21.97 -4.29 2.20
N GLU A 221 21.38 -3.32 1.53
CA GLU A 221 21.52 -3.12 0.09
C GLU A 221 22.93 -2.64 -0.29
N ALA A 222 23.58 -1.84 0.57
CA ALA A 222 24.99 -1.46 0.39
C ALA A 222 25.96 -2.64 0.53
N MET A 223 25.60 -3.64 1.35
CA MET A 223 26.38 -4.89 1.49
C MET A 223 26.12 -5.86 0.33
N ASN A 224 24.88 -5.94 -0.12
CA ASN A 224 24.46 -6.80 -1.23
C ASN A 224 23.39 -6.07 -2.06
N PRO A 225 23.68 -5.64 -3.30
CA PRO A 225 22.73 -4.96 -4.17
C PRO A 225 21.41 -5.73 -4.41
N GLU A 226 21.44 -7.07 -4.25
CA GLU A 226 20.27 -7.94 -4.40
C GLU A 226 19.53 -8.19 -3.06
N ALA A 227 19.90 -7.51 -1.97
CA ALA A 227 19.35 -7.74 -0.63
C ALA A 227 17.82 -7.65 -0.59
N ARG A 228 17.21 -6.70 -1.31
CA ARG A 228 15.74 -6.56 -1.41
C ARG A 228 15.09 -7.81 -1.98
N TYR A 229 15.65 -8.35 -3.04
CA TYR A 229 15.12 -9.55 -3.71
C TYR A 229 15.38 -10.81 -2.88
N SER A 230 16.53 -10.87 -2.20
CA SER A 230 16.85 -11.96 -1.29
C SER A 230 15.91 -11.99 -0.09
N LEU A 231 15.64 -10.85 0.54
CA LEU A 231 14.66 -10.71 1.62
C LEU A 231 13.25 -11.07 1.15
N TRP A 232 12.87 -10.61 -0.05
CA TRP A 232 11.57 -10.97 -0.63
C TRP A 232 11.46 -12.46 -0.89
N GLY A 233 12.50 -13.05 -1.48
CA GLY A 233 12.57 -14.48 -1.78
C GLY A 233 12.51 -15.36 -0.54
N SER A 234 13.17 -14.94 0.55
CA SER A 234 13.21 -15.70 1.80
C SER A 234 11.81 -15.93 2.40
N MET A 235 10.86 -15.00 2.19
CA MET A 235 9.49 -15.17 2.66
C MET A 235 8.74 -16.34 2.00
N ASN A 236 9.20 -16.77 0.83
CA ASN A 236 8.62 -17.90 0.08
C ASN A 236 9.55 -19.14 0.07
N ASN A 237 10.68 -19.07 0.76
CA ASN A 237 11.69 -20.13 0.80
C ASN A 237 12.13 -20.39 2.24
N ILE A 238 11.16 -20.73 3.09
CA ILE A 238 11.42 -21.06 4.49
C ILE A 238 11.89 -22.51 4.55
N GLN A 239 13.12 -22.71 5.01
CA GLN A 239 13.73 -24.04 5.19
C GLN A 239 13.45 -24.51 6.62
N HIS A 240 12.30 -25.11 6.84
CA HIS A 240 11.81 -25.47 8.17
C HIS A 240 12.79 -26.36 8.95
N ASP A 241 13.44 -27.30 8.26
CA ASP A 241 14.39 -28.24 8.86
C ASP A 241 15.70 -27.57 9.32
N MET A 242 15.93 -26.31 8.91
CA MET A 242 17.12 -25.52 9.27
C MET A 242 16.82 -24.44 10.32
N LEU A 243 15.59 -24.42 10.85
CA LEU A 243 15.22 -23.47 11.89
C LEU A 243 15.40 -24.10 13.28
N PRO A 244 15.88 -23.32 14.28
CA PRO A 244 15.96 -23.79 15.67
C PRO A 244 14.55 -23.79 16.30
N VAL A 245 13.74 -24.77 15.93
CA VAL A 245 12.38 -24.96 16.47
C VAL A 245 12.47 -25.82 17.70
N GLU A 246 11.87 -25.40 18.83
CA GLU A 246 11.72 -26.23 20.01
C GLU A 246 10.79 -27.41 19.69
N GLU A 247 11.17 -28.63 20.10
CA GLU A 247 10.29 -29.79 19.97
C GLU A 247 9.09 -29.62 20.93
N ASP A 248 7.91 -29.49 20.37
CA ASP A 248 6.66 -29.43 21.16
C ASP A 248 6.27 -30.86 21.57
N ASP A 249 6.58 -31.24 22.82
CA ASP A 249 6.22 -32.52 23.39
C ASP A 249 4.68 -32.75 23.52
N SER A 250 3.86 -31.73 23.21
CA SER A 250 2.40 -31.82 23.28
C SER A 250 1.75 -32.52 22.07
N LEU A 251 2.56 -32.86 21.04
CA LEU A 251 2.10 -33.58 19.83
C LEU A 251 2.44 -35.06 19.79
N LYS A 252 2.90 -35.65 20.93
CA LYS A 252 3.08 -37.11 21.06
C LYS A 252 1.87 -37.80 21.63
#